data_61ef2277392af7a14245424eea825899
#
_entry.id   61ef2277392af7a14245424eea825899
#
_cell.length_a   1.000
_cell.length_b   1.000
_cell.length_c   1.000
_cell.angle_alpha   90.00
_cell.angle_beta   90.00
_cell.angle_gamma   90.00
#
_symmetry.space_group_name_H-M   'P 1'
#
loop_
_entity.id
_entity.type
_entity.pdbx_description
1 polymer ?
#
loop_
_entity_poly.entity_id
_entity_poly.type
_entity_poly.pdbx_seq_one_letter_code
_entity_poly.pdbx_strand_id
1 'polypeptide(L)'
;LRSILFIAFKLLTERKRQALVSTMGVAIGVAAFIAMSSVMNGFQIYFIKQAVDINAHITLKIEETDDPDRILKAVYGENIVADVLGSKPKDLKDKIIGYKHYLDKYEKDDRFIGIAPHLTGQAIVNYGTKEKSATLIGIEPALERRASVVDDYIELGNLDKIVTDRNSIIMGKLLARDLGIKEPGKKVTLVSPSGGIYTLKVVDFFNSGITSLDQSRVYMNLRTLQAILDKPNQVNELIIRVKDVNQAETLAAVISEDTGYYAESWQRAFSNFLQIFKMQNWITYMMVFAILIVSAFGIFNIMMMTVLEKKRDIAILKAIGYEDGEITRIFVFQGLLVGLIGALL
;
A
#
# COMPACT_ATOMS: atom_id res chain seq x y z
N LEU A 1 19.92 -44.00 19.65
CA LEU A 1 19.28 -43.08 18.69
C LEU A 1 19.12 -43.70 17.30
N ARG A 2 20.15 -44.36 16.74
CA ARG A 2 20.08 -45.03 15.40
C ARG A 2 19.01 -46.13 15.38
N SER A 3 18.89 -46.95 16.39
CA SER A 3 17.88 -47.99 16.49
C SER A 3 16.47 -47.46 16.56
N ILE A 4 16.26 -46.38 17.32
CA ILE A 4 14.96 -45.68 17.47
C ILE A 4 14.48 -45.13 16.12
N LEU A 5 15.35 -44.42 15.38
CA LEU A 5 15.04 -43.89 14.05
C LEU A 5 14.74 -45.00 13.02
N PHE A 6 15.51 -46.11 13.06
CA PHE A 6 15.27 -47.23 12.16
C PHE A 6 13.90 -47.87 12.41
N ILE A 7 13.55 -48.09 13.69
CA ILE A 7 12.24 -48.68 14.07
C ILE A 7 11.12 -47.73 13.67
N ALA A 8 11.24 -46.41 13.94
CA ALA A 8 10.25 -45.39 13.56
C ALA A 8 9.99 -45.41 12.03
N PHE A 9 11.06 -45.42 11.24
CA PHE A 9 10.95 -45.47 9.77
C PHE A 9 10.32 -46.77 9.28
N LYS A 10 10.67 -47.93 9.87
CA LYS A 10 10.12 -49.24 9.51
C LYS A 10 8.61 -49.30 9.82
N LEU A 11 8.19 -48.81 10.98
CA LEU A 11 6.78 -48.73 11.38
C LEU A 11 5.96 -47.89 10.38
N LEU A 12 6.56 -46.81 9.87
CA LEU A 12 5.96 -45.92 8.92
C LEU A 12 5.75 -46.57 7.55
N THR A 13 6.74 -47.38 7.11
CA THR A 13 6.68 -48.09 5.82
C THR A 13 5.76 -49.31 5.84
N GLU A 14 5.48 -49.89 7.00
CA GLU A 14 4.50 -51.00 7.13
C GLU A 14 3.07 -50.53 6.89
N ARG A 15 2.74 -49.23 7.17
CA ARG A 15 1.40 -48.67 7.04
C ARG A 15 1.30 -47.53 6.03
N LYS A 16 1.73 -47.84 4.80
CA LYS A 16 1.81 -46.84 3.70
C LYS A 16 0.54 -46.01 3.50
N ARG A 17 -0.66 -46.63 3.58
CA ARG A 17 -1.92 -45.93 3.36
C ARG A 17 -2.22 -44.89 4.46
N GLN A 18 -2.02 -45.24 5.73
CA GLN A 18 -2.26 -44.32 6.83
C GLN A 18 -1.22 -43.21 6.87
N ALA A 19 0.05 -43.53 6.67
CA ALA A 19 1.14 -42.56 6.55
C ALA A 19 0.88 -41.60 5.40
N LEU A 20 0.45 -42.08 4.24
CA LEU A 20 0.15 -41.28 3.07
C LEU A 20 -1.01 -40.31 3.31
N VAL A 21 -2.11 -40.75 3.92
CA VAL A 21 -3.26 -39.88 4.24
C VAL A 21 -2.86 -38.73 5.19
N SER A 22 -2.08 -39.04 6.25
CA SER A 22 -1.59 -38.03 7.17
C SER A 22 -0.66 -37.02 6.51
N THR A 23 0.31 -37.55 5.76
CA THR A 23 1.29 -36.76 5.03
C THR A 23 0.60 -35.84 4.01
N MET A 24 -0.39 -36.35 3.26
CA MET A 24 -1.20 -35.53 2.37
C MET A 24 -2.02 -34.44 3.10
N GLY A 25 -2.60 -34.76 4.26
CA GLY A 25 -3.30 -33.76 5.07
C GLY A 25 -2.40 -32.61 5.49
N VAL A 26 -1.19 -32.91 5.94
CA VAL A 26 -0.20 -31.89 6.29
C VAL A 26 0.25 -31.13 5.03
N ALA A 27 0.56 -31.83 3.93
CA ALA A 27 1.00 -31.24 2.67
C ALA A 27 -0.03 -30.25 2.10
N ILE A 28 -1.30 -30.63 2.08
CA ILE A 28 -2.40 -29.75 1.62
C ILE A 28 -2.49 -28.50 2.51
N GLY A 29 -2.40 -28.65 3.83
CA GLY A 29 -2.43 -27.54 4.77
C GLY A 29 -1.28 -26.57 4.55
N VAL A 30 -0.06 -27.07 4.41
CA VAL A 30 1.14 -26.27 4.15
C VAL A 30 1.08 -25.60 2.77
N ALA A 31 0.67 -26.35 1.73
CA ALA A 31 0.53 -25.80 0.39
C ALA A 31 -0.52 -24.65 0.34
N ALA A 32 -1.67 -24.84 0.97
CA ALA A 32 -2.69 -23.81 1.06
C ALA A 32 -2.18 -22.56 1.78
N PHE A 33 -1.41 -22.72 2.88
CA PHE A 33 -0.79 -21.62 3.59
C PHE A 33 0.23 -20.88 2.71
N ILE A 34 1.14 -21.60 2.06
CA ILE A 34 2.17 -20.99 1.18
C ILE A 34 1.49 -20.22 0.05
N ALA A 35 0.49 -20.82 -0.61
CA ALA A 35 -0.24 -20.18 -1.71
C ALA A 35 -0.92 -18.88 -1.23
N MET A 36 -1.67 -18.94 -0.13
CA MET A 36 -2.37 -17.78 0.41
C MET A 36 -1.40 -16.69 0.86
N SER A 37 -0.34 -17.06 1.57
CA SER A 37 0.68 -16.11 2.06
C SER A 37 1.43 -15.45 0.89
N SER A 38 1.77 -16.21 -0.15
CA SER A 38 2.46 -15.70 -1.35
C SER A 38 1.61 -14.71 -2.13
N VAL A 39 0.34 -15.05 -2.37
CA VAL A 39 -0.62 -14.13 -3.04
C VAL A 39 -0.76 -12.83 -2.25
N MET A 40 -0.86 -12.95 -0.94
CA MET A 40 -1.06 -11.81 -0.06
C MET A 40 0.15 -10.89 0.02
N ASN A 41 1.34 -11.48 0.24
CA ASN A 41 2.59 -10.71 0.22
C ASN A 41 2.83 -10.06 -1.15
N GLY A 42 2.55 -10.78 -2.23
CA GLY A 42 2.63 -10.22 -3.59
C GLY A 42 1.69 -9.03 -3.78
N PHE A 43 0.46 -9.12 -3.29
CA PHE A 43 -0.49 -8.02 -3.35
C PHE A 43 -0.03 -6.81 -2.51
N GLN A 44 0.47 -7.03 -1.28
CA GLN A 44 0.99 -5.95 -0.44
C GLN A 44 2.17 -5.23 -1.11
N ILE A 45 3.14 -5.99 -1.63
CA ILE A 45 4.31 -5.42 -2.34
C ILE A 45 3.86 -4.64 -3.57
N TYR A 46 2.96 -5.20 -4.38
CA TYR A 46 2.43 -4.53 -5.56
C TYR A 46 1.70 -3.24 -5.19
N PHE A 47 0.83 -3.28 -4.18
CA PHE A 47 0.07 -2.11 -3.74
C PHE A 47 0.99 -1.01 -3.20
N ILE A 48 1.96 -1.35 -2.33
CA ILE A 48 2.91 -0.37 -1.78
C ILE A 48 3.71 0.26 -2.92
N LYS A 49 4.22 -0.55 -3.85
CA LYS A 49 4.95 -0.05 -5.01
C LYS A 49 4.10 0.92 -5.83
N GLN A 50 2.87 0.53 -6.15
CA GLN A 50 1.95 1.37 -6.92
C GLN A 50 1.62 2.68 -6.18
N ALA A 51 1.34 2.60 -4.87
CA ALA A 51 1.02 3.76 -4.04
C ALA A 51 2.20 4.73 -3.93
N VAL A 52 3.42 4.20 -3.79
CA VAL A 52 4.66 4.96 -3.66
C VAL A 52 5.12 5.55 -5.00
N ASP A 53 5.04 4.78 -6.08
CA ASP A 53 5.53 5.22 -7.39
C ASP A 53 4.67 6.36 -7.96
N ILE A 54 3.33 6.27 -7.83
CA ILE A 54 2.41 7.25 -8.43
C ILE A 54 2.24 8.50 -7.58
N ASN A 55 2.37 8.36 -6.26
CA ASN A 55 2.27 9.50 -5.36
C ASN A 55 3.67 9.91 -4.90
N ALA A 56 3.78 11.15 -4.44
CA ALA A 56 5.02 11.61 -3.83
C ALA A 56 5.36 10.80 -2.57
N HIS A 57 6.64 10.58 -2.32
CA HIS A 57 7.07 9.94 -1.07
C HIS A 57 6.74 10.81 0.15
N ILE A 58 6.84 12.13 -0.01
CA ILE A 58 6.45 13.12 0.98
C ILE A 58 5.71 14.25 0.24
N THR A 59 4.57 14.67 0.76
CA THR A 59 3.84 15.84 0.28
C THR A 59 3.84 16.90 1.37
N LEU A 60 4.52 18.00 1.13
CA LEU A 60 4.44 19.17 1.98
C LEU A 60 3.20 19.97 1.57
N LYS A 61 2.27 20.15 2.47
CA LYS A 61 1.02 20.84 2.24
C LYS A 61 0.65 21.74 3.42
N ILE A 62 -0.32 22.57 3.18
CA ILE A 62 -0.89 23.38 4.25
C ILE A 62 -1.72 22.45 5.12
N GLU A 63 -1.53 22.49 6.42
CA GLU A 63 -2.37 21.75 7.35
C GLU A 63 -3.78 22.37 7.30
N GLU A 64 -4.74 21.61 6.78
CA GLU A 64 -6.15 21.94 6.99
C GLU A 64 -6.45 21.68 8.46
N THR A 65 -6.35 22.73 9.25
CA THR A 65 -6.70 22.68 10.68
C THR A 65 -8.22 22.80 10.80
N ASP A 66 -8.93 21.78 10.35
CA ASP A 66 -10.39 21.71 10.50
C ASP A 66 -10.84 21.16 11.86
N ASP A 67 -9.90 20.85 12.75
CA ASP A 67 -10.26 20.33 14.06
C ASP A 67 -9.76 21.24 15.18
N PRO A 68 -10.54 22.29 15.56
CA PRO A 68 -10.26 23.06 16.77
C PRO A 68 -10.22 22.19 18.03
N ASP A 69 -10.88 21.03 18.00
CA ASP A 69 -10.85 20.04 19.07
C ASP A 69 -9.49 19.39 19.24
N ARG A 70 -8.65 19.34 18.20
CA ARG A 70 -7.32 18.70 18.28
C ARG A 70 -6.37 19.42 19.25
N ILE A 71 -6.38 20.74 19.25
CA ILE A 71 -5.60 21.54 20.20
C ILE A 71 -6.14 21.34 21.61
N LEU A 72 -7.45 21.33 21.77
CA LEU A 72 -8.11 21.12 23.05
C LEU A 72 -7.89 19.70 23.57
N LYS A 73 -7.99 18.67 22.71
CA LYS A 73 -7.68 17.28 23.05
C LYS A 73 -6.20 17.08 23.41
N ALA A 74 -5.28 17.78 22.73
CA ALA A 74 -3.85 17.72 23.02
C ALA A 74 -3.49 18.37 24.40
N VAL A 75 -4.23 19.41 24.79
CA VAL A 75 -3.98 20.15 26.04
C VAL A 75 -4.75 19.55 27.22
N TYR A 76 -5.96 19.04 27.00
CA TYR A 76 -6.89 18.64 28.06
C TYR A 76 -7.27 17.14 28.06
N GLY A 77 -6.78 16.34 27.08
CA GLY A 77 -7.06 14.90 26.95
C GLY A 77 -8.26 14.56 26.06
N GLU A 78 -8.37 13.30 25.64
CA GLU A 78 -9.34 12.84 24.63
C GLU A 78 -10.83 12.89 25.04
N ASN A 79 -11.14 13.09 26.32
CA ASN A 79 -12.51 12.98 26.86
C ASN A 79 -13.24 14.31 27.02
N ILE A 80 -12.85 15.36 26.30
CA ILE A 80 -13.51 16.68 26.40
C ILE A 80 -14.42 16.89 25.20
N VAL A 81 -15.66 17.22 25.47
CA VAL A 81 -16.59 17.84 24.52
C VAL A 81 -16.50 19.35 24.72
N ALA A 82 -15.74 20.03 23.86
CA ALA A 82 -15.61 21.47 23.88
C ALA A 82 -16.36 22.06 22.70
N ASP A 83 -17.33 22.90 22.97
CA ASP A 83 -18.01 23.70 21.96
C ASP A 83 -17.30 25.06 21.84
N VAL A 84 -16.53 25.26 20.78
CA VAL A 84 -15.79 26.51 20.52
C VAL A 84 -16.69 27.46 19.77
N LEU A 85 -17.53 28.20 20.52
CA LEU A 85 -18.36 29.25 19.99
C LEU A 85 -17.49 30.47 19.58
N GLY A 86 -17.47 30.78 18.28
CA GLY A 86 -16.94 32.01 17.74
C GLY A 86 -15.50 32.04 17.25
N SER A 87 -14.83 30.89 17.09
CA SER A 87 -13.57 30.86 16.35
C SER A 87 -13.86 31.01 14.85
N LYS A 88 -13.68 32.25 14.34
CA LYS A 88 -13.50 32.40 12.88
C LYS A 88 -12.27 31.58 12.51
N PRO A 89 -12.33 30.70 11.47
CA PRO A 89 -11.13 30.08 10.93
C PRO A 89 -10.12 31.19 10.68
N LYS A 90 -8.95 31.13 11.33
CA LYS A 90 -7.83 31.98 11.00
C LYS A 90 -7.62 31.86 9.51
N ASP A 91 -7.50 32.95 8.75
CA ASP A 91 -7.22 32.89 7.31
C ASP A 91 -6.14 31.83 7.06
N LEU A 92 -6.57 30.66 6.67
CA LEU A 92 -5.68 29.55 6.36
C LEU A 92 -4.79 30.03 5.21
N LYS A 93 -3.50 29.91 5.37
CA LYS A 93 -2.56 30.27 4.32
C LYS A 93 -2.83 29.35 3.14
N ASP A 94 -3.58 29.80 2.14
CA ASP A 94 -3.89 29.03 0.92
C ASP A 94 -2.66 28.74 0.05
N LYS A 95 -1.44 29.05 0.53
CA LYS A 95 -0.20 28.97 -0.25
C LYS A 95 1.02 28.70 0.63
N ILE A 96 1.97 27.98 0.08
CA ILE A 96 3.30 27.84 0.67
C ILE A 96 4.11 29.08 0.34
N ILE A 97 4.44 29.86 1.37
CA ILE A 97 5.19 31.10 1.23
C ILE A 97 6.66 30.77 0.98
N GLY A 98 7.27 31.41 -0.03
CA GLY A 98 8.69 31.24 -0.29
C GLY A 98 9.08 29.83 -0.81
N TYR A 99 8.17 29.12 -1.46
CA TYR A 99 8.38 27.74 -1.90
C TYR A 99 9.65 27.53 -2.71
N LYS A 100 10.13 28.53 -3.45
CA LYS A 100 11.38 28.48 -4.21
C LYS A 100 12.60 28.28 -3.31
N HIS A 101 12.58 28.85 -2.11
CA HIS A 101 13.66 28.64 -1.12
C HIS A 101 13.72 27.17 -0.70
N TYR A 102 12.58 26.52 -0.51
CA TYR A 102 12.53 25.09 -0.17
C TYR A 102 12.95 24.20 -1.34
N LEU A 103 12.61 24.59 -2.59
CA LEU A 103 13.12 23.89 -3.77
C LEU A 103 14.64 23.90 -3.79
N ASP A 104 15.26 25.10 -3.67
CA ASP A 104 16.72 25.28 -3.70
C ASP A 104 17.43 24.59 -2.53
N LYS A 105 16.78 24.55 -1.35
CA LYS A 105 17.32 23.93 -0.15
C LYS A 105 17.37 22.42 -0.28
N TYR A 106 16.23 21.80 -0.61
CA TYR A 106 16.12 20.35 -0.65
C TYR A 106 16.70 19.74 -1.93
N GLU A 107 16.85 20.49 -3.03
CA GLU A 107 17.56 20.02 -4.21
C GLU A 107 19.05 19.76 -3.96
N LYS A 108 19.65 20.46 -2.99
CA LYS A 108 21.06 20.30 -2.60
C LYS A 108 21.31 19.20 -1.58
N ASP A 109 20.27 18.63 -1.01
CA ASP A 109 20.38 17.60 0.01
C ASP A 109 20.35 16.21 -0.64
N ASP A 110 21.42 15.46 -0.45
CA ASP A 110 21.62 14.13 -1.04
C ASP A 110 20.56 13.08 -0.65
N ARG A 111 19.74 13.32 0.36
CA ARG A 111 18.64 12.43 0.79
C ARG A 111 17.48 12.46 -0.18
N PHE A 112 17.34 13.53 -0.97
CA PHE A 112 16.23 13.74 -1.91
C PHE A 112 16.67 13.49 -3.34
N ILE A 113 15.79 12.91 -4.16
CA ILE A 113 15.99 12.69 -5.59
C ILE A 113 15.48 13.90 -6.37
N GLY A 114 14.35 14.45 -5.94
CA GLY A 114 13.72 15.59 -6.58
C GLY A 114 12.60 16.18 -5.74
N ILE A 115 12.28 17.41 -6.04
CA ILE A 115 11.20 18.19 -5.45
C ILE A 115 10.51 18.98 -6.55
N ALA A 116 9.18 19.00 -6.54
CA ALA A 116 8.38 19.75 -7.53
C ALA A 116 7.23 20.52 -6.86
N PRO A 117 6.96 21.73 -7.35
CA PRO A 117 5.85 22.54 -6.86
C PRO A 117 4.54 22.12 -7.55
N HIS A 118 3.49 21.94 -6.77
CA HIS A 118 2.15 21.70 -7.24
C HIS A 118 1.20 22.83 -6.82
N LEU A 119 0.30 23.16 -7.72
CA LEU A 119 -0.94 23.86 -7.38
C LEU A 119 -2.07 22.88 -7.65
N THR A 120 -2.86 22.59 -6.63
CA THR A 120 -4.03 21.73 -6.75
C THR A 120 -5.30 22.54 -6.57
N GLY A 121 -6.33 22.19 -7.32
CA GLY A 121 -7.64 22.81 -7.23
C GLY A 121 -8.72 21.89 -7.81
N GLN A 122 -9.98 22.20 -7.49
CA GLN A 122 -11.14 21.48 -8.03
C GLN A 122 -11.78 22.30 -9.14
N ALA A 123 -12.30 21.63 -10.17
CA ALA A 123 -13.09 22.27 -11.21
C ALA A 123 -14.07 21.29 -11.84
N ILE A 124 -15.04 21.80 -12.58
CA ILE A 124 -15.96 21.00 -13.37
C ILE A 124 -15.46 20.98 -14.82
N VAL A 125 -15.32 19.78 -15.37
CA VAL A 125 -14.94 19.57 -16.77
C VAL A 125 -16.15 19.13 -17.54
N ASN A 126 -16.47 19.87 -18.62
CA ASN A 126 -17.62 19.64 -19.49
C ASN A 126 -17.19 19.23 -20.89
N TYR A 127 -17.84 18.21 -21.44
CA TYR A 127 -17.70 17.81 -22.84
C TYR A 127 -19.05 17.40 -23.41
N GLY A 128 -19.56 18.20 -24.34
CA GLY A 128 -20.92 18.04 -24.84
C GLY A 128 -21.97 18.25 -23.76
N THR A 129 -22.77 17.25 -23.49
CA THR A 129 -23.81 17.26 -22.44
C THR A 129 -23.35 16.62 -21.13
N LYS A 130 -22.10 16.13 -21.07
CA LYS A 130 -21.55 15.47 -19.91
C LYS A 130 -20.67 16.40 -19.10
N GLU A 131 -20.80 16.29 -17.79
CA GLU A 131 -19.97 17.02 -16.82
C GLU A 131 -19.43 16.11 -15.73
N LYS A 132 -18.22 16.40 -15.28
CA LYS A 132 -17.54 15.68 -14.18
C LYS A 132 -16.70 16.65 -13.37
N SER A 133 -16.69 16.46 -12.06
CA SER A 133 -15.72 17.10 -11.18
C SER A 133 -14.34 16.50 -11.39
N ALA A 134 -13.31 17.35 -11.42
CA ALA A 134 -11.94 16.94 -11.60
C ALA A 134 -11.00 17.72 -10.67
N THR A 135 -9.97 17.04 -10.20
CA THR A 135 -8.85 17.64 -9.49
C THR A 135 -7.83 18.09 -10.51
N LEU A 136 -7.64 19.40 -10.60
CA LEU A 136 -6.63 20.00 -11.46
C LEU A 136 -5.29 20.02 -10.71
N ILE A 137 -4.24 19.60 -11.39
CA ILE A 137 -2.87 19.58 -10.86
C ILE A 137 -1.99 20.36 -11.83
N GLY A 138 -1.56 21.54 -11.37
CA GLY A 138 -0.60 22.38 -12.09
C GLY A 138 0.81 21.96 -11.72
N ILE A 139 1.58 21.56 -12.73
CA ILE A 139 2.93 21.02 -12.57
C ILE A 139 3.94 21.75 -13.44
N GLU A 140 5.21 21.64 -13.06
CA GLU A 140 6.36 22.03 -13.85
C GLU A 140 7.07 20.77 -14.35
N PRO A 141 6.91 20.36 -15.64
CA PRO A 141 7.35 19.06 -16.13
C PRO A 141 8.83 18.72 -15.87
N ALA A 142 9.70 19.72 -15.95
CA ALA A 142 11.14 19.52 -15.71
C ALA A 142 11.45 19.07 -14.27
N LEU A 143 10.75 19.63 -13.28
CA LEU A 143 10.90 19.27 -11.86
C LEU A 143 10.11 18.01 -11.54
N GLU A 144 8.91 17.87 -12.15
CA GLU A 144 8.01 16.74 -11.94
C GLU A 144 8.68 15.40 -12.23
N ARG A 145 9.41 15.27 -13.34
CA ARG A 145 10.13 14.04 -13.71
C ARG A 145 11.14 13.56 -12.67
N ARG A 146 11.65 14.47 -11.84
CA ARG A 146 12.58 14.12 -10.76
C ARG A 146 11.85 13.76 -9.47
N ALA A 147 10.68 14.36 -9.26
CA ALA A 147 9.92 14.25 -8.03
C ALA A 147 8.86 13.13 -8.09
N SER A 148 8.40 12.73 -9.28
CA SER A 148 7.39 11.68 -9.45
C SER A 148 7.68 10.82 -10.69
N VAL A 149 6.88 9.78 -10.88
CA VAL A 149 6.90 8.92 -12.08
C VAL A 149 5.66 9.10 -12.96
N VAL A 150 4.95 10.21 -12.81
CA VAL A 150 3.72 10.49 -13.58
C VAL A 150 3.98 10.45 -15.09
N ASP A 151 5.16 10.85 -15.54
CA ASP A 151 5.57 10.82 -16.95
C ASP A 151 5.48 9.40 -17.56
N ASP A 152 5.78 8.36 -16.79
CA ASP A 152 5.76 6.95 -17.23
C ASP A 152 4.34 6.41 -17.46
N TYR A 153 3.32 7.09 -16.94
CA TYR A 153 1.92 6.68 -17.06
C TYR A 153 1.14 7.44 -18.14
N ILE A 154 1.82 8.25 -18.98
CA ILE A 154 1.22 8.94 -20.11
C ILE A 154 1.24 8.02 -21.32
N GLU A 155 0.08 7.87 -21.99
CA GLU A 155 -0.08 6.80 -22.99
C GLU A 155 0.63 7.05 -24.34
N LEU A 156 0.60 8.27 -24.85
CA LEU A 156 1.07 8.57 -26.22
C LEU A 156 2.25 9.54 -26.28
N GLY A 157 2.80 9.91 -25.14
CA GLY A 157 3.88 10.89 -25.11
C GLY A 157 4.47 11.09 -23.73
N ASN A 158 4.68 12.35 -23.39
CA ASN A 158 5.26 12.76 -22.14
C ASN A 158 4.66 14.08 -21.65
N LEU A 159 5.07 14.53 -20.48
CA LEU A 159 4.61 15.78 -19.86
C LEU A 159 4.95 17.05 -20.67
N ASP A 160 5.90 17.01 -21.62
CA ASP A 160 6.25 18.20 -22.41
C ASP A 160 5.13 18.69 -23.30
N LYS A 161 4.15 17.84 -23.60
CA LYS A 161 2.95 18.24 -24.36
C LYS A 161 2.18 19.39 -23.70
N ILE A 162 2.18 19.49 -22.36
CA ILE A 162 1.53 20.60 -21.65
C ILE A 162 2.37 21.88 -21.59
N VAL A 163 3.65 21.82 -22.00
CA VAL A 163 4.51 22.99 -22.10
C VAL A 163 4.36 23.64 -23.48
N THR A 164 4.24 22.81 -24.51
CA THR A 164 4.19 23.26 -25.92
C THR A 164 2.95 24.11 -26.22
N ASP A 165 1.82 23.76 -25.60
CA ASP A 165 0.56 24.51 -25.75
C ASP A 165 0.02 24.84 -24.34
N ARG A 166 -0.04 26.15 -24.01
CA ARG A 166 -0.49 26.62 -22.69
C ARG A 166 -1.93 26.22 -22.35
N ASN A 167 -2.75 25.95 -23.36
CA ASN A 167 -4.15 25.55 -23.17
C ASN A 167 -4.35 24.04 -23.27
N SER A 168 -3.30 23.26 -23.05
CA SER A 168 -3.33 21.81 -23.11
C SER A 168 -3.39 21.16 -21.73
N ILE A 169 -4.07 20.01 -21.71
CA ILE A 169 -4.23 19.18 -20.51
C ILE A 169 -3.97 17.72 -20.83
N ILE A 170 -3.47 17.00 -19.83
CA ILE A 170 -3.43 15.55 -19.80
C ILE A 170 -4.50 15.10 -18.81
N MET A 171 -5.42 14.28 -19.27
CA MET A 171 -6.61 13.89 -18.50
C MET A 171 -6.52 12.41 -18.10
N GLY A 172 -7.01 12.07 -16.92
CA GLY A 172 -7.16 10.67 -16.53
C GLY A 172 -7.99 9.88 -17.53
N LYS A 173 -7.53 8.70 -17.93
CA LYS A 173 -8.16 7.89 -18.98
C LYS A 173 -9.61 7.53 -18.67
N LEU A 174 -9.89 7.20 -17.40
CA LEU A 174 -11.24 6.87 -16.98
C LEU A 174 -12.14 8.11 -16.97
N LEU A 175 -11.62 9.28 -16.58
CA LEU A 175 -12.33 10.55 -16.66
C LEU A 175 -12.69 10.89 -18.10
N ALA A 176 -11.74 10.74 -19.03
CA ALA A 176 -11.97 10.95 -20.47
C ALA A 176 -13.06 10.01 -21.00
N ARG A 177 -12.99 8.73 -20.65
CA ARG A 177 -14.02 7.72 -21.01
C ARG A 177 -15.41 8.09 -20.50
N ASP A 178 -15.50 8.51 -19.24
CA ASP A 178 -16.79 8.88 -18.61
C ASP A 178 -17.39 10.12 -19.30
N LEU A 179 -16.57 11.07 -19.71
CA LEU A 179 -16.96 12.22 -20.52
C LEU A 179 -17.28 11.85 -21.98
N GLY A 180 -16.86 10.68 -22.46
CA GLY A 180 -17.08 10.21 -23.84
C GLY A 180 -15.96 10.63 -24.80
N ILE A 181 -14.79 11.02 -24.29
CA ILE A 181 -13.62 11.37 -25.08
C ILE A 181 -12.81 10.10 -25.33
N LYS A 182 -12.75 9.65 -26.59
CA LYS A 182 -12.07 8.41 -26.99
C LYS A 182 -10.63 8.63 -27.43
N GLU A 183 -10.32 9.81 -27.97
CA GLU A 183 -9.02 10.14 -28.57
C GLU A 183 -8.56 11.53 -28.15
N PRO A 184 -7.24 11.76 -28.02
CA PRO A 184 -6.69 13.08 -27.77
C PRO A 184 -7.06 14.07 -28.91
N GLY A 185 -6.81 15.35 -28.66
CA GLY A 185 -7.09 16.43 -29.61
C GLY A 185 -8.44 17.11 -29.42
N LYS A 186 -9.35 16.58 -28.63
CA LYS A 186 -10.65 17.16 -28.33
C LYS A 186 -10.52 18.35 -27.38
N LYS A 187 -11.40 19.34 -27.53
CA LYS A 187 -11.50 20.49 -26.63
C LYS A 187 -12.58 20.25 -25.60
N VAL A 188 -12.27 20.55 -24.35
CA VAL A 188 -13.17 20.49 -23.21
C VAL A 188 -13.33 21.88 -22.60
N THR A 189 -14.46 22.11 -21.96
CA THR A 189 -14.72 23.34 -21.22
C THR A 189 -14.51 23.07 -19.75
N LEU A 190 -13.69 23.88 -19.11
CA LEU A 190 -13.43 23.85 -17.68
C LEU A 190 -14.11 25.03 -17.01
N VAL A 191 -14.84 24.76 -15.95
CA VAL A 191 -15.49 25.78 -15.11
C VAL A 191 -14.75 25.81 -13.77
N SER A 192 -14.10 26.93 -13.47
CA SER A 192 -13.38 27.12 -12.22
C SER A 192 -14.35 27.43 -11.06
N PRO A 193 -13.95 27.27 -9.80
CA PRO A 193 -14.77 27.61 -8.64
C PRO A 193 -15.19 29.09 -8.59
N SER A 194 -14.39 29.97 -9.17
CA SER A 194 -14.71 31.39 -9.31
C SER A 194 -15.71 31.71 -10.44
N GLY A 195 -16.20 30.68 -11.17
CA GLY A 195 -17.14 30.85 -12.29
C GLY A 195 -16.46 31.15 -13.64
N GLY A 196 -15.13 31.19 -13.70
CA GLY A 196 -14.39 31.37 -14.95
C GLY A 196 -14.56 30.15 -15.87
N ILE A 197 -14.77 30.41 -17.18
CA ILE A 197 -14.93 29.37 -18.20
C ILE A 197 -13.72 29.39 -19.12
N TYR A 198 -13.06 28.21 -19.22
CA TYR A 198 -11.84 28.06 -20.02
C TYR A 198 -11.98 26.89 -21.00
N THR A 199 -11.51 27.08 -22.22
CA THR A 199 -11.47 26.00 -23.22
C THR A 199 -10.05 25.45 -23.29
N LEU A 200 -9.91 24.16 -22.98
CA LEU A 200 -8.63 23.45 -22.94
C LEU A 200 -8.65 22.28 -23.92
N LYS A 201 -7.49 21.95 -24.47
CA LYS A 201 -7.30 20.83 -25.39
C LYS A 201 -6.72 19.63 -24.66
N VAL A 202 -7.38 18.49 -24.74
CA VAL A 202 -6.87 17.21 -24.23
C VAL A 202 -5.78 16.72 -25.18
N VAL A 203 -4.52 16.72 -24.77
CA VAL A 203 -3.37 16.34 -25.62
C VAL A 203 -2.94 14.89 -25.41
N ASP A 204 -3.23 14.33 -24.24
CA ASP A 204 -2.92 12.93 -23.93
C ASP A 204 -3.77 12.43 -22.75
N PHE A 205 -3.67 11.12 -22.49
CA PHE A 205 -4.31 10.48 -21.37
C PHE A 205 -3.27 9.97 -20.35
N PHE A 206 -3.65 10.03 -19.09
CA PHE A 206 -2.92 9.49 -17.95
C PHE A 206 -3.62 8.22 -17.46
N ASN A 207 -2.87 7.12 -17.33
CA ASN A 207 -3.39 5.82 -16.94
C ASN A 207 -2.49 5.18 -15.88
N SER A 208 -2.78 5.46 -14.63
CA SER A 208 -2.00 4.96 -13.48
C SER A 208 -2.38 3.53 -13.08
N GLY A 209 -3.52 3.03 -13.54
CA GLY A 209 -4.12 1.79 -13.04
C GLY A 209 -4.83 1.94 -11.69
N ILE A 210 -4.82 3.13 -11.09
CA ILE A 210 -5.60 3.44 -9.87
C ILE A 210 -6.86 4.19 -10.28
N THR A 211 -8.00 3.50 -10.15
CA THR A 211 -9.30 4.01 -10.62
C THR A 211 -9.63 5.41 -10.10
N SER A 212 -9.42 5.68 -8.81
CA SER A 212 -9.72 6.98 -8.21
C SER A 212 -8.90 8.13 -8.81
N LEU A 213 -7.64 7.88 -9.17
CA LEU A 213 -6.77 8.87 -9.78
C LEU A 213 -7.14 9.08 -11.25
N ASP A 214 -7.35 7.98 -11.97
CA ASP A 214 -7.65 7.99 -13.41
C ASP A 214 -9.05 8.56 -13.70
N GLN A 215 -9.96 8.58 -12.71
CA GLN A 215 -11.29 9.18 -12.81
C GLN A 215 -11.36 10.65 -12.39
N SER A 216 -10.32 11.17 -11.71
CA SER A 216 -10.42 12.51 -11.11
C SER A 216 -9.33 13.48 -11.53
N ARG A 217 -8.13 13.02 -11.93
CA ARG A 217 -6.98 13.90 -12.12
C ARG A 217 -6.88 14.47 -13.52
N VAL A 218 -6.52 15.76 -13.59
CA VAL A 218 -6.17 16.49 -14.79
C VAL A 218 -4.88 17.26 -14.57
N TYR A 219 -3.84 16.95 -15.35
CA TYR A 219 -2.55 17.61 -15.29
C TYR A 219 -2.46 18.74 -16.31
N MET A 220 -1.89 19.87 -15.93
CA MET A 220 -1.65 21.00 -16.79
C MET A 220 -0.41 21.78 -16.35
N ASN A 221 0.02 22.72 -17.18
CA ASN A 221 1.13 23.59 -16.82
C ASN A 221 0.79 24.44 -15.56
N LEU A 222 1.73 24.55 -14.62
CA LEU A 222 1.55 25.28 -13.36
C LEU A 222 1.06 26.72 -13.58
N ARG A 223 1.66 27.44 -14.54
CA ARG A 223 1.29 28.81 -14.83
C ARG A 223 -0.12 28.94 -15.41
N THR A 224 -0.55 27.96 -16.19
CA THR A 224 -1.92 27.90 -16.71
C THR A 224 -2.91 27.72 -15.58
N LEU A 225 -2.67 26.79 -14.66
CA LEU A 225 -3.58 26.60 -13.52
C LEU A 225 -3.58 27.80 -12.58
N GLN A 226 -2.43 28.43 -12.36
CA GLN A 226 -2.34 29.67 -11.58
C GLN A 226 -3.23 30.80 -12.17
N ALA A 227 -3.28 30.90 -13.51
CA ALA A 227 -4.15 31.88 -14.17
C ALA A 227 -5.64 31.48 -14.08
N ILE A 228 -5.97 30.18 -14.21
CA ILE A 228 -7.36 29.68 -14.12
C ILE A 228 -7.95 29.87 -12.72
N LEU A 229 -7.14 29.67 -11.68
CA LEU A 229 -7.56 29.79 -10.28
C LEU A 229 -7.35 31.21 -9.68
N ASP A 230 -6.83 32.15 -10.48
CA ASP A 230 -6.46 33.49 -10.04
C ASP A 230 -5.49 33.50 -8.82
N LYS A 231 -4.50 32.58 -8.88
CA LYS A 231 -3.46 32.40 -7.84
C LYS A 231 -2.03 32.56 -8.41
N PRO A 232 -1.67 33.77 -8.90
CA PRO A 232 -0.38 33.98 -9.57
C PRO A 232 0.78 33.73 -8.61
N ASN A 233 1.80 32.97 -9.06
CA ASN A 233 3.00 32.59 -8.30
C ASN A 233 2.71 31.86 -6.97
N GLN A 234 1.58 31.21 -6.85
CA GLN A 234 1.21 30.45 -5.66
C GLN A 234 1.28 28.95 -5.95
N VAL A 235 1.67 28.20 -4.93
CA VAL A 235 1.59 26.73 -4.85
C VAL A 235 1.05 26.34 -3.49
N ASN A 236 0.30 25.27 -3.42
CA ASN A 236 -0.28 24.78 -2.17
C ASN A 236 0.31 23.43 -1.73
N GLU A 237 1.09 22.79 -2.61
CA GLU A 237 1.78 21.55 -2.30
C GLU A 237 3.21 21.56 -2.87
N LEU A 238 4.14 20.90 -2.16
CA LEU A 238 5.43 20.50 -2.70
C LEU A 238 5.54 18.99 -2.60
N ILE A 239 5.75 18.32 -3.71
CA ILE A 239 6.00 16.88 -3.73
C ILE A 239 7.49 16.60 -3.67
N ILE A 240 7.88 15.61 -2.87
CA ILE A 240 9.28 15.30 -2.60
C ILE A 240 9.50 13.80 -2.78
N ARG A 241 10.50 13.44 -3.57
CA ARG A 241 10.96 12.07 -3.77
C ARG A 241 12.25 11.84 -3.01
N VAL A 242 12.25 10.87 -2.12
CA VAL A 242 13.41 10.49 -1.30
C VAL A 242 14.13 9.27 -1.87
N LYS A 243 15.45 9.13 -1.60
CA LYS A 243 16.25 7.97 -2.02
C LYS A 243 15.80 6.68 -1.32
N ASP A 244 15.55 6.76 -0.02
CA ASP A 244 15.04 5.63 0.77
C ASP A 244 13.59 5.89 1.19
N VAL A 245 12.69 5.19 0.54
CA VAL A 245 11.23 5.29 0.77
C VAL A 245 10.83 4.99 2.21
N ASN A 246 11.59 4.11 2.90
CA ASN A 246 11.28 3.74 4.28
C ASN A 246 11.55 4.89 5.26
N GLN A 247 12.46 5.80 4.91
CA GLN A 247 12.79 6.98 5.74
C GLN A 247 11.83 8.15 5.52
N ALA A 248 10.84 8.02 4.62
CA ALA A 248 9.93 9.11 4.27
C ALA A 248 9.19 9.67 5.49
N GLU A 249 8.78 8.83 6.45
CA GLU A 249 8.09 9.29 7.66
C GLU A 249 9.00 10.12 8.58
N THR A 250 10.24 9.67 8.79
CA THR A 250 11.23 10.41 9.60
C THR A 250 11.62 11.72 8.93
N LEU A 251 11.84 11.70 7.61
CA LEU A 251 12.17 12.89 6.85
C LEU A 251 10.99 13.88 6.78
N ALA A 252 9.77 13.40 6.68
CA ALA A 252 8.57 14.24 6.73
C ALA A 252 8.46 14.99 8.06
N ALA A 253 8.76 14.34 9.19
CA ALA A 253 8.78 15.00 10.49
C ALA A 253 9.84 16.13 10.54
N VAL A 254 11.05 15.88 10.04
CA VAL A 254 12.12 16.88 9.96
C VAL A 254 11.72 18.05 9.05
N ILE A 255 11.10 17.77 7.91
CA ILE A 255 10.63 18.81 6.97
C ILE A 255 9.52 19.62 7.59
N SER A 256 8.59 19.01 8.34
CA SER A 256 7.52 19.72 9.04
C SER A 256 8.08 20.68 10.08
N GLU A 257 9.07 20.26 10.87
CA GLU A 257 9.72 21.08 11.88
C GLU A 257 10.50 22.26 11.24
N ASP A 258 11.21 21.98 10.15
CA ASP A 258 12.02 22.96 9.44
C ASP A 258 11.20 24.03 8.70
N THR A 259 10.06 23.64 8.13
CA THR A 259 9.25 24.53 7.28
C THR A 259 8.07 25.15 7.99
N GLY A 260 7.62 24.56 9.10
CA GLY A 260 6.38 24.93 9.78
C GLY A 260 5.11 24.62 8.99
N TYR A 261 5.22 23.81 7.92
CA TYR A 261 4.11 23.24 7.15
C TYR A 261 3.94 21.76 7.47
N TYR A 262 2.79 21.20 7.15
CA TYR A 262 2.53 19.79 7.35
C TYR A 262 3.17 18.97 6.20
N ALA A 263 4.14 18.15 6.54
CA ALA A 263 4.72 17.18 5.61
C ALA A 263 4.11 15.80 5.87
N GLU A 264 3.35 15.33 4.92
CA GLU A 264 2.69 14.02 4.96
C GLU A 264 3.55 12.99 4.22
N SER A 265 3.98 11.94 4.93
CA SER A 265 4.64 10.81 4.28
C SER A 265 3.61 9.89 3.61
N TRP A 266 4.05 9.10 2.63
CA TRP A 266 3.22 8.09 2.00
C TRP A 266 2.66 7.08 3.03
N GLN A 267 3.42 6.76 4.09
CA GLN A 267 2.96 5.88 5.15
C GLN A 267 1.75 6.45 5.89
N ARG A 268 1.73 7.76 6.13
CA ARG A 268 0.58 8.44 6.75
C ARG A 268 -0.59 8.54 5.79
N ALA A 269 -0.34 8.95 4.54
CA ALA A 269 -1.37 9.05 3.51
C ALA A 269 -2.09 7.71 3.27
N PHE A 270 -1.37 6.59 3.36
CA PHE A 270 -1.92 5.24 3.19
C PHE A 270 -2.05 4.45 4.50
N SER A 271 -2.10 5.13 5.65
CA SER A 271 -2.15 4.49 6.98
C SER A 271 -3.30 3.49 7.13
N ASN A 272 -4.48 3.80 6.60
CA ASN A 272 -5.64 2.91 6.61
C ASN A 272 -5.35 1.58 5.89
N PHE A 273 -4.71 1.62 4.71
CA PHE A 273 -4.32 0.42 3.97
C PHE A 273 -3.24 -0.37 4.72
N LEU A 274 -2.26 0.31 5.31
CA LEU A 274 -1.23 -0.34 6.11
C LEU A 274 -1.82 -1.01 7.36
N GLN A 275 -2.86 -0.44 7.96
CA GLN A 275 -3.60 -1.07 9.06
C GLN A 275 -4.35 -2.32 8.59
N ILE A 276 -4.99 -2.27 7.41
CA ILE A 276 -5.65 -3.45 6.81
C ILE A 276 -4.62 -4.56 6.59
N PHE A 277 -3.42 -4.26 6.09
CA PHE A 277 -2.36 -5.24 5.91
C PHE A 277 -1.89 -5.85 7.24
N LYS A 278 -1.75 -5.03 8.30
CA LYS A 278 -1.45 -5.54 9.65
C LYS A 278 -2.54 -6.50 10.16
N MET A 279 -3.81 -6.11 10.04
CA MET A 279 -4.93 -6.97 10.43
C MET A 279 -4.93 -8.28 9.64
N GLN A 280 -4.65 -8.23 8.35
CA GLN A 280 -4.59 -9.38 7.48
C GLN A 280 -3.44 -10.35 7.85
N ASN A 281 -2.28 -9.83 8.23
CA ASN A 281 -1.19 -10.65 8.75
C ASN A 281 -1.62 -11.41 10.02
N TRP A 282 -2.38 -10.76 10.90
CA TRP A 282 -2.98 -11.42 12.08
C TRP A 282 -3.91 -12.56 11.70
N ILE A 283 -4.80 -12.35 10.71
CA ILE A 283 -5.69 -13.40 10.20
C ILE A 283 -4.87 -14.57 9.64
N THR A 284 -3.80 -14.29 8.90
CA THR A 284 -2.89 -15.31 8.37
C THR A 284 -2.26 -16.13 9.50
N TYR A 285 -1.77 -15.50 10.57
CA TYR A 285 -1.23 -16.21 11.73
C TYR A 285 -2.29 -17.08 12.44
N MET A 286 -3.52 -16.60 12.58
CA MET A 286 -4.62 -17.40 13.13
C MET A 286 -4.95 -18.61 12.24
N MET A 287 -4.94 -18.45 10.92
CA MET A 287 -5.13 -19.57 9.98
C MET A 287 -4.03 -20.61 10.11
N VAL A 288 -2.76 -20.19 10.20
CA VAL A 288 -1.63 -21.11 10.44
C VAL A 288 -1.82 -21.88 11.73
N PHE A 289 -2.18 -21.19 12.79
CA PHE A 289 -2.42 -21.82 14.09
C PHE A 289 -3.55 -22.85 14.02
N ALA A 290 -4.65 -22.53 13.33
CA ALA A 290 -5.75 -23.49 13.11
C ALA A 290 -5.30 -24.71 12.31
N ILE A 291 -4.53 -24.52 11.24
CA ILE A 291 -3.98 -25.63 10.42
C ILE A 291 -3.06 -26.50 11.28
N LEU A 292 -2.21 -25.91 12.11
CA LEU A 292 -1.33 -26.65 13.02
C LEU A 292 -2.12 -27.50 14.01
N ILE A 293 -3.20 -26.98 14.59
CA ILE A 293 -4.08 -27.71 15.49
C ILE A 293 -4.72 -28.91 14.76
N VAL A 294 -5.32 -28.68 13.60
CA VAL A 294 -5.96 -29.76 12.82
C VAL A 294 -4.95 -30.85 12.43
N SER A 295 -3.77 -30.44 11.99
CA SER A 295 -2.68 -31.37 11.63
C SER A 295 -2.19 -32.15 12.86
N ALA A 296 -2.05 -31.50 14.00
CA ALA A 296 -1.65 -32.15 15.24
C ALA A 296 -2.68 -33.22 15.68
N PHE A 297 -3.99 -32.90 15.63
CA PHE A 297 -5.04 -33.87 15.90
C PHE A 297 -5.05 -35.02 14.90
N GLY A 298 -4.81 -34.76 13.63
CA GLY A 298 -4.68 -35.78 12.58
C GLY A 298 -3.54 -36.75 12.88
N ILE A 299 -2.36 -36.23 13.18
CA ILE A 299 -1.19 -37.04 13.54
C ILE A 299 -1.44 -37.77 14.86
N PHE A 300 -2.02 -37.14 15.87
CA PHE A 300 -2.34 -37.76 17.15
C PHE A 300 -3.28 -38.96 16.98
N ASN A 301 -4.36 -38.83 16.25
CA ASN A 301 -5.31 -39.94 16.00
C ASN A 301 -4.63 -41.14 15.37
N ILE A 302 -3.76 -40.90 14.40
CA ILE A 302 -3.05 -42.01 13.72
C ILE A 302 -2.01 -42.64 14.65
N MET A 303 -1.28 -41.84 15.43
CA MET A 303 -0.35 -42.33 16.42
C MET A 303 -1.07 -43.17 17.48
N MET A 304 -2.21 -42.70 18.00
CA MET A 304 -3.03 -43.45 18.96
C MET A 304 -3.45 -44.82 18.42
N MET A 305 -3.98 -44.82 17.18
CA MET A 305 -4.36 -46.08 16.52
C MET A 305 -3.17 -47.03 16.34
N THR A 306 -2.03 -46.50 15.90
CA THR A 306 -0.80 -47.28 15.73
C THR A 306 -0.31 -47.88 17.04
N VAL A 307 -0.33 -47.11 18.14
CA VAL A 307 0.07 -47.62 19.49
C VAL A 307 -0.88 -48.74 19.95
N LEU A 308 -2.19 -48.57 19.76
CA LEU A 308 -3.17 -49.58 20.17
C LEU A 308 -3.03 -50.88 19.42
N GLU A 309 -2.75 -50.83 18.10
CA GLU A 309 -2.55 -52.04 17.28
C GLU A 309 -1.21 -52.68 17.50
N LYS A 310 -0.17 -51.95 17.85
CA LYS A 310 1.20 -52.43 18.10
C LYS A 310 1.47 -52.80 19.56
N LYS A 311 0.42 -52.98 20.39
CA LYS A 311 0.58 -53.37 21.80
C LYS A 311 1.46 -54.61 22.01
N ARG A 312 1.35 -55.62 21.11
CA ARG A 312 2.15 -56.83 21.18
C ARG A 312 3.64 -56.55 20.89
N ASP A 313 3.92 -55.76 19.89
CA ASP A 313 5.29 -55.38 19.52
C ASP A 313 5.94 -54.51 20.61
N ILE A 314 5.15 -53.63 21.22
CA ILE A 314 5.59 -52.83 22.39
C ILE A 314 5.93 -53.72 23.59
N ALA A 315 5.10 -54.76 23.85
CA ALA A 315 5.37 -55.73 24.90
C ALA A 315 6.67 -56.50 24.68
N ILE A 316 6.96 -56.87 23.43
CA ILE A 316 8.20 -57.52 23.03
C ILE A 316 9.41 -56.57 23.25
N LEU A 317 9.30 -55.31 22.85
CA LEU A 317 10.35 -54.33 23.05
C LEU A 317 10.67 -54.13 24.55
N LYS A 318 9.63 -54.08 25.41
CA LYS A 318 9.79 -54.02 26.88
C LYS A 318 10.46 -55.28 27.40
N ALA A 319 10.12 -56.48 26.92
CA ALA A 319 10.72 -57.73 27.33
C ALA A 319 12.22 -57.85 26.97
N ILE A 320 12.66 -57.14 25.92
CA ILE A 320 14.05 -57.07 25.46
C ILE A 320 14.83 -55.96 26.19
N GLY A 321 14.15 -55.14 27.05
CA GLY A 321 14.80 -54.16 27.91
C GLY A 321 14.67 -52.69 27.47
N TYR A 322 13.78 -52.33 26.54
CA TYR A 322 13.50 -50.95 26.19
C TYR A 322 12.70 -50.29 27.31
N GLU A 323 13.11 -49.08 27.69
CA GLU A 323 12.41 -48.25 28.66
C GLU A 323 11.18 -47.52 28.02
N ASP A 324 10.18 -47.16 28.84
CA ASP A 324 8.97 -46.48 28.38
C ASP A 324 9.28 -45.15 27.65
N GLY A 325 10.33 -44.47 28.09
CA GLY A 325 10.81 -43.25 27.45
C GLY A 325 11.38 -43.45 26.06
N GLU A 326 12.05 -44.61 25.83
CA GLU A 326 12.59 -44.93 24.50
C GLU A 326 11.47 -45.34 23.52
N ILE A 327 10.48 -46.07 24.00
CA ILE A 327 9.29 -46.43 23.21
C ILE A 327 8.51 -45.17 22.83
N THR A 328 8.33 -44.25 23.76
CA THR A 328 7.67 -42.95 23.48
C THR A 328 8.44 -42.18 22.40
N ARG A 329 9.78 -42.13 22.47
CA ARG A 329 10.60 -41.46 21.46
C ARG A 329 10.45 -42.08 20.06
N ILE A 330 10.24 -43.39 19.93
CA ILE A 330 10.00 -44.04 18.62
C ILE A 330 8.75 -43.45 17.97
N PHE A 331 7.64 -43.33 18.71
CA PHE A 331 6.39 -42.77 18.18
C PHE A 331 6.47 -41.26 17.93
N VAL A 332 7.15 -40.51 18.78
CA VAL A 332 7.41 -39.06 18.56
C VAL A 332 8.21 -38.86 17.26
N PHE A 333 9.26 -39.63 17.03
CA PHE A 333 10.03 -39.55 15.79
C PHE A 333 9.22 -39.97 14.57
N GLN A 334 8.32 -40.93 14.70
CA GLN A 334 7.41 -41.31 13.62
C GLN A 334 6.48 -40.15 13.25
N GLY A 335 5.88 -39.46 14.24
CA GLY A 335 5.04 -38.28 13.99
C GLY A 335 5.83 -37.12 13.36
N LEU A 336 7.06 -36.90 13.82
CA LEU A 336 7.98 -35.90 13.26
C LEU A 336 8.31 -36.20 11.79
N LEU A 337 8.56 -37.44 11.44
CA LEU A 337 8.82 -37.84 10.03
C LEU A 337 7.61 -37.58 9.13
N VAL A 338 6.40 -37.94 9.60
CA VAL A 338 5.16 -37.66 8.85
C VAL A 338 4.99 -36.15 8.64
N GLY A 339 5.19 -35.34 9.69
CA GLY A 339 5.09 -33.88 9.60
C GLY A 339 6.13 -33.28 8.64
N LEU A 340 7.40 -33.70 8.74
CA LEU A 340 8.48 -33.23 7.86
C LEU A 340 8.25 -33.59 6.39
N ILE A 341 7.88 -34.85 6.12
CA ILE A 341 7.60 -35.28 4.73
C ILE A 341 6.41 -34.52 4.18
N GLY A 342 5.35 -34.32 4.98
CA GLY A 342 4.19 -33.55 4.57
C GLY A 342 4.48 -32.06 4.31
N ALA A 343 5.43 -31.48 5.05
CA ALA A 343 5.84 -30.10 4.82
C ALA A 343 6.76 -29.89 3.62
N LEU A 344 7.46 -30.96 3.20
CA LEU A 344 8.38 -30.93 2.04
C LEU A 344 7.69 -31.27 0.70
N LEU A 345 6.55 -31.95 0.75
CA LEU A 345 5.71 -32.24 -0.43
C LEU A 345 4.87 -31.02 -0.83
#